data_968c4a61f841455a0319de25c9f0d830
#
_entry.id   968c4a61f841455a0319de25c9f0d830
#
_cell.length_a   1.000
_cell.length_b   1.000
_cell.length_c   1.000
_cell.angle_alpha   90.00
_cell.angle_beta   90.00
_cell.angle_gamma   90.00
#
_symmetry.space_group_name_H-M   'P 1'
#
loop_
_entity.id
_entity.type
_entity.pdbx_description
1 polymer ?
#
loop_
_entity_poly.entity_id
_entity_poly.type
_entity_poly.pdbx_seq_one_letter_code
_entity_poly.pdbx_strand_id
1 'polypeptide(L)'
;CIRDSINIASRAAGFIVKRFEGRILDAAMKDPLIERIKSRVPEVSAFYEVREFARATRLVMELADAVNEYVDEKKPWELAKDPAQAEALHWVSSVALECFRLLTLCLKPVLPATAERVEAFLSIAPLAWASAAEPLSSVNPIKPYQHLMQRVDMVRQLDQLLPDHVPEPKVRAPGGEAIAPEVTIDDFSKMDLRVAKVIKCQKVEGSTKLLQFTLDVGEGKTRNVFSGIQSAYKPEDLEGRLIIMIANLAPRKMRFGVSEGMILSASDADDKG
;
A
#
# COMPACT_ATOMS: atom_id res chain seq x y z
N CYS A 1 -3.99 9.79 5.31
CA CYS A 1 -2.75 10.02 4.55
C CYS A 1 -3.06 10.38 3.10
N ILE A 2 -2.08 10.90 2.33
CA ILE A 2 -2.26 11.33 0.92
C ILE A 2 -2.88 10.21 0.06
N ARG A 3 -2.55 8.94 0.34
CA ARG A 3 -3.16 7.78 -0.31
C ARG A 3 -4.68 7.74 -0.15
N ASP A 4 -5.19 8.10 1.01
CA ASP A 4 -6.61 8.00 1.31
C ASP A 4 -7.38 9.08 0.54
N SER A 5 -6.81 10.30 0.41
CA SER A 5 -7.35 11.36 -0.45
C SER A 5 -7.41 10.93 -1.93
N ILE A 6 -6.37 10.25 -2.43
CA ILE A 6 -6.32 9.74 -3.81
C ILE A 6 -7.34 8.61 -4.03
N ASN A 7 -7.56 7.76 -3.03
CA ASN A 7 -8.57 6.71 -3.08
C ASN A 7 -9.99 7.27 -3.20
N ILE A 8 -10.29 8.40 -2.50
CA ILE A 8 -11.56 9.12 -2.65
C ILE A 8 -11.80 9.46 -4.12
N ALA A 9 -10.81 10.14 -4.74
CA ALA A 9 -10.90 10.57 -6.12
C ALA A 9 -11.09 9.39 -7.08
N SER A 10 -10.33 8.31 -6.92
CA SER A 10 -10.41 7.16 -7.84
C SER A 10 -11.77 6.48 -7.80
N ARG A 11 -12.37 6.35 -6.61
CA ARG A 11 -13.70 5.76 -6.43
C ARG A 11 -14.79 6.68 -6.98
N ALA A 12 -14.81 7.95 -6.59
CA ALA A 12 -15.80 8.91 -7.04
C ALA A 12 -15.75 9.14 -8.55
N ALA A 13 -14.56 9.30 -9.12
CA ALA A 13 -14.38 9.47 -10.55
C ALA A 13 -14.89 8.28 -11.36
N GLY A 14 -14.72 7.06 -10.85
CA GLY A 14 -15.22 5.87 -11.50
C GLY A 14 -16.74 5.89 -11.70
N PHE A 15 -17.50 6.40 -10.72
CA PHE A 15 -18.95 6.56 -10.84
C PHE A 15 -19.32 7.70 -11.79
N ILE A 16 -18.67 8.88 -11.65
CA ILE A 16 -18.96 10.05 -12.48
C ILE A 16 -18.70 9.76 -13.97
N VAL A 17 -17.57 9.12 -14.29
CA VAL A 17 -17.25 8.79 -15.70
C VAL A 17 -18.18 7.73 -16.27
N LYS A 18 -18.46 6.67 -15.51
CA LYS A 18 -19.23 5.53 -16.03
C LYS A 18 -20.73 5.77 -16.11
N ARG A 19 -21.30 6.60 -15.23
CA ARG A 19 -22.76 6.76 -15.11
C ARG A 19 -23.27 8.15 -15.45
N PHE A 20 -22.39 9.17 -15.41
CA PHE A 20 -22.76 10.58 -15.59
C PHE A 20 -21.90 11.27 -16.65
N GLU A 21 -21.34 10.52 -17.59
CA GLU A 21 -20.58 11.03 -18.74
C GLU A 21 -19.43 11.99 -18.36
N GLY A 22 -18.84 11.77 -17.20
CA GLY A 22 -17.79 12.65 -16.67
C GLY A 22 -18.29 13.97 -16.08
N ARG A 23 -19.60 14.23 -16.06
CA ARG A 23 -20.19 15.48 -15.57
C ARG A 23 -20.49 15.40 -14.09
N ILE A 24 -20.10 16.42 -13.37
CA ILE A 24 -20.45 16.57 -11.96
C ILE A 24 -21.83 17.24 -11.82
N LEU A 25 -22.40 17.16 -10.63
CA LEU A 25 -23.69 17.77 -10.32
C LEU A 25 -23.46 19.16 -9.70
N ASP A 26 -23.75 20.24 -10.44
CA ASP A 26 -23.54 21.63 -9.95
C ASP A 26 -24.27 21.92 -8.65
N ALA A 27 -25.45 21.34 -8.44
CA ALA A 27 -26.22 21.52 -7.20
C ALA A 27 -25.48 20.98 -5.96
N ALA A 28 -24.61 19.97 -6.12
CA ALA A 28 -23.82 19.38 -5.05
C ALA A 28 -22.71 20.32 -4.54
N MET A 29 -22.36 21.36 -5.29
CA MET A 29 -21.33 22.35 -4.90
C MET A 29 -21.74 23.21 -3.69
N LYS A 30 -22.97 23.10 -3.24
CA LYS A 30 -23.50 23.78 -2.03
C LYS A 30 -23.50 22.89 -0.79
N ASP A 31 -22.90 21.70 -0.88
CA ASP A 31 -22.84 20.76 0.24
C ASP A 31 -22.06 21.38 1.42
N PRO A 32 -22.56 21.23 2.67
CA PRO A 32 -21.92 21.80 3.86
C PRO A 32 -20.47 21.36 4.06
N LEU A 33 -20.10 20.13 3.62
CA LEU A 33 -18.74 19.63 3.71
C LEU A 33 -17.78 20.46 2.83
N ILE A 34 -18.20 20.81 1.62
CA ILE A 34 -17.41 21.66 0.72
C ILE A 34 -17.15 23.02 1.36
N GLU A 35 -18.19 23.67 1.89
CA GLU A 35 -18.05 24.96 2.56
C GLU A 35 -17.15 24.86 3.81
N ARG A 36 -17.25 23.80 4.57
CA ARG A 36 -16.35 23.51 5.71
C ARG A 36 -14.89 23.46 5.28
N ILE A 37 -14.58 22.73 4.21
CA ILE A 37 -13.20 22.61 3.71
C ILE A 37 -12.74 23.95 3.14
N LYS A 38 -13.55 24.59 2.31
CA LYS A 38 -13.26 25.86 1.66
C LYS A 38 -12.94 26.96 2.68
N SER A 39 -13.68 27.04 3.78
CA SER A 39 -13.47 28.01 4.86
C SER A 39 -12.09 27.86 5.54
N ARG A 40 -11.45 26.66 5.47
CA ARG A 40 -10.15 26.40 6.07
C ARG A 40 -8.96 26.62 5.12
N VAL A 41 -9.22 26.82 3.82
CA VAL A 41 -8.16 27.06 2.82
C VAL A 41 -7.29 28.29 3.16
N PRO A 42 -7.84 29.43 3.61
CA PRO A 42 -7.01 30.58 4.00
C PRO A 42 -6.07 30.28 5.18
N GLU A 43 -6.48 29.45 6.14
CA GLU A 43 -5.64 29.06 7.27
C GLU A 43 -4.47 28.19 6.80
N VAL A 44 -4.72 27.26 5.88
CA VAL A 44 -3.65 26.44 5.27
C VAL A 44 -2.65 27.34 4.53
N SER A 45 -3.13 28.29 3.73
CA SER A 45 -2.28 29.26 3.04
C SER A 45 -1.43 30.07 4.02
N ALA A 46 -2.02 30.55 5.12
CA ALA A 46 -1.30 31.30 6.14
C ALA A 46 -0.16 30.48 6.79
N PHE A 47 -0.37 29.19 7.03
CA PHE A 47 0.69 28.33 7.53
C PHE A 47 1.85 28.18 6.55
N TYR A 48 1.59 28.13 5.24
CA TYR A 48 2.67 28.10 4.23
C TYR A 48 3.44 29.41 4.21
N GLU A 49 2.78 30.57 4.32
CA GLU A 49 3.42 31.89 4.33
C GLU A 49 4.42 32.01 5.50
N VAL A 50 4.07 31.51 6.69
CA VAL A 50 4.95 31.54 7.86
C VAL A 50 5.86 30.29 7.95
N ARG A 51 5.91 29.44 6.92
CA ARG A 51 6.73 28.23 6.82
C ARG A 51 6.40 27.14 7.86
N GLU A 52 5.21 27.14 8.40
CA GLU A 52 4.73 26.09 9.32
C GLU A 52 4.18 24.88 8.55
N PHE A 53 5.00 24.27 7.69
CA PHE A 53 4.61 23.20 6.77
C PHE A 53 3.97 21.99 7.47
N ALA A 54 4.47 21.64 8.66
CA ALA A 54 3.91 20.53 9.44
C ALA A 54 2.47 20.81 9.92
N ARG A 55 2.17 22.08 10.26
CA ARG A 55 0.80 22.49 10.63
C ARG A 55 -0.12 22.51 9.42
N ALA A 56 0.36 23.07 8.30
CA ALA A 56 -0.39 23.08 7.04
C ALA A 56 -0.79 21.65 6.64
N THR A 57 0.18 20.74 6.55
CA THR A 57 -0.08 19.34 6.15
C THR A 57 -0.96 18.58 7.13
N ARG A 58 -0.82 18.81 8.43
CA ARG A 58 -1.69 18.20 9.46
C ARG A 58 -3.14 18.65 9.27
N LEU A 59 -3.38 19.95 9.10
CA LEU A 59 -4.72 20.48 8.86
C LEU A 59 -5.33 19.89 7.59
N VAL A 60 -4.56 19.78 6.50
CA VAL A 60 -5.06 19.14 5.27
C VAL A 60 -5.41 17.68 5.49
N MET A 61 -4.65 16.93 6.31
CA MET A 61 -4.99 15.55 6.65
C MET A 61 -6.27 15.44 7.47
N GLU A 62 -6.48 16.33 8.46
CA GLU A 62 -7.73 16.41 9.22
C GLU A 62 -8.96 16.67 8.30
N LEU A 63 -8.77 17.53 7.30
CA LEU A 63 -9.83 17.78 6.30
C LEU A 63 -10.05 16.57 5.39
N ALA A 64 -8.99 15.84 5.02
CA ALA A 64 -9.09 14.62 4.24
C ALA A 64 -9.82 13.50 5.01
N ASP A 65 -9.57 13.39 6.31
CA ASP A 65 -10.26 12.43 7.18
C ASP A 65 -11.76 12.73 7.23
N ALA A 66 -12.17 13.99 7.31
CA ALA A 66 -13.58 14.39 7.25
C ALA A 66 -14.25 14.01 5.91
N VAL A 67 -13.51 14.06 4.79
CA VAL A 67 -14.04 13.60 3.49
C VAL A 67 -14.16 12.09 3.45
N ASN A 68 -13.20 11.36 4.00
CA ASN A 68 -13.27 9.90 4.10
C ASN A 68 -14.48 9.46 4.95
N GLU A 69 -14.68 10.08 6.11
CA GLU A 69 -15.82 9.83 6.98
C GLU A 69 -17.16 10.07 6.25
N TYR A 70 -17.28 11.16 5.51
CA TYR A 70 -18.45 11.43 4.67
C TYR A 70 -18.69 10.35 3.63
N VAL A 71 -17.65 9.93 2.90
CA VAL A 71 -17.75 8.88 1.88
C VAL A 71 -18.11 7.52 2.49
N ASP A 72 -17.53 7.19 3.64
CA ASP A 72 -17.82 5.94 4.36
C ASP A 72 -19.24 5.94 4.96
N GLU A 73 -19.76 7.09 5.40
CA GLU A 73 -21.16 7.24 5.86
C GLU A 73 -22.15 7.09 4.70
N LYS A 74 -21.91 7.79 3.58
CA LYS A 74 -22.80 7.80 2.42
C LYS A 74 -22.72 6.54 1.55
N LYS A 75 -21.64 5.76 1.65
CA LYS A 75 -21.44 4.47 0.98
C LYS A 75 -21.81 4.48 -0.51
N PRO A 76 -21.14 5.29 -1.35
CA PRO A 76 -21.52 5.41 -2.77
C PRO A 76 -21.49 4.08 -3.53
N TRP A 77 -20.73 3.10 -3.07
CA TRP A 77 -20.74 1.74 -3.63
C TRP A 77 -22.02 0.95 -3.34
N GLU A 78 -22.74 1.27 -2.27
CA GLU A 78 -24.07 0.71 -2.02
C GLU A 78 -25.12 1.43 -2.88
N LEU A 79 -25.07 2.79 -2.93
CA LEU A 79 -25.94 3.59 -3.79
C LEU A 79 -25.83 3.15 -5.27
N ALA A 80 -24.63 2.76 -5.69
CA ALA A 80 -24.38 2.30 -7.05
C ALA A 80 -25.08 0.97 -7.40
N LYS A 81 -25.54 0.19 -6.44
CA LYS A 81 -26.27 -1.07 -6.69
C LYS A 81 -27.73 -0.86 -7.09
N ASP A 82 -28.32 0.25 -6.69
CA ASP A 82 -29.72 0.57 -6.93
C ASP A 82 -29.83 1.74 -7.94
N PRO A 83 -30.42 1.52 -9.12
CA PRO A 83 -30.64 2.58 -10.10
C PRO A 83 -31.53 3.73 -9.58
N ALA A 84 -32.43 3.47 -8.62
CA ALA A 84 -33.26 4.51 -8.01
C ALA A 84 -32.45 5.52 -7.18
N GLN A 85 -31.25 5.15 -6.75
CA GLN A 85 -30.33 5.99 -5.96
C GLN A 85 -29.34 6.78 -6.85
N ALA A 86 -29.56 6.85 -8.15
CA ALA A 86 -28.61 7.46 -9.10
C ALA A 86 -28.34 8.94 -8.76
N GLU A 87 -29.35 9.71 -8.36
CA GLU A 87 -29.18 11.12 -7.97
C GLU A 87 -28.32 11.26 -6.70
N ALA A 88 -28.60 10.44 -5.67
CA ALA A 88 -27.80 10.40 -4.44
C ALA A 88 -26.34 10.02 -4.71
N LEU A 89 -26.12 9.03 -5.58
CA LEU A 89 -24.77 8.63 -6.02
C LEU A 89 -24.06 9.78 -6.74
N HIS A 90 -24.78 10.49 -7.63
CA HIS A 90 -24.23 11.63 -8.37
C HIS A 90 -23.83 12.75 -7.41
N TRP A 91 -24.71 13.07 -6.43
CA TRP A 91 -24.44 14.06 -5.40
C TRP A 91 -23.17 13.72 -4.62
N VAL A 92 -23.13 12.56 -3.98
CA VAL A 92 -22.02 12.12 -3.13
C VAL A 92 -20.70 12.09 -3.91
N SER A 93 -20.72 11.58 -5.14
CA SER A 93 -19.52 11.50 -5.97
C SER A 93 -19.02 12.89 -6.40
N SER A 94 -19.94 13.84 -6.68
CA SER A 94 -19.60 15.21 -7.03
C SER A 94 -19.01 15.98 -5.84
N VAL A 95 -19.59 15.84 -4.65
CA VAL A 95 -19.06 16.40 -3.40
C VAL A 95 -17.65 15.87 -3.13
N ALA A 96 -17.44 14.57 -3.24
CA ALA A 96 -16.14 13.95 -2.99
C ALA A 96 -15.06 14.47 -3.96
N LEU A 97 -15.39 14.68 -5.24
CA LEU A 97 -14.45 15.22 -6.23
C LEU A 97 -14.13 16.70 -5.98
N GLU A 98 -15.10 17.51 -5.60
CA GLU A 98 -14.85 18.91 -5.25
C GLU A 98 -13.98 19.03 -3.98
N CYS A 99 -14.28 18.24 -2.95
CA CYS A 99 -13.44 18.17 -1.77
C CYS A 99 -11.99 17.75 -2.13
N PHE A 100 -11.84 16.75 -3.01
CA PHE A 100 -10.53 16.32 -3.50
C PHE A 100 -9.79 17.45 -4.25
N ARG A 101 -10.48 18.25 -5.05
CA ARG A 101 -9.91 19.43 -5.71
C ARG A 101 -9.37 20.43 -4.69
N LEU A 102 -10.16 20.76 -3.66
CA LEU A 102 -9.75 21.69 -2.59
C LEU A 102 -8.56 21.15 -1.78
N LEU A 103 -8.55 19.85 -1.44
CA LEU A 103 -7.40 19.22 -0.78
C LEU A 103 -6.16 19.26 -1.67
N THR A 104 -6.32 19.06 -2.99
CA THR A 104 -5.21 19.14 -3.95
C THR A 104 -4.65 20.56 -4.04
N LEU A 105 -5.52 21.58 -4.04
CA LEU A 105 -5.11 22.98 -3.95
C LEU A 105 -4.22 23.23 -2.73
N CYS A 106 -4.65 22.76 -1.57
CA CYS A 106 -3.90 22.89 -0.31
C CYS A 106 -2.58 22.12 -0.31
N LEU A 107 -2.47 21.01 -1.05
CA LEU A 107 -1.25 20.20 -1.14
C LEU A 107 -0.33 20.59 -2.29
N LYS A 108 -0.77 21.46 -3.20
CA LYS A 108 0.02 21.85 -4.38
C LYS A 108 1.41 22.41 -4.04
N PRO A 109 1.61 23.21 -2.97
CA PRO A 109 2.95 23.68 -2.61
C PRO A 109 3.96 22.57 -2.31
N VAL A 110 3.51 21.41 -1.82
CA VAL A 110 4.37 20.27 -1.47
C VAL A 110 4.33 19.12 -2.50
N LEU A 111 3.30 19.08 -3.33
CA LEU A 111 3.09 18.03 -4.35
C LEU A 111 2.72 18.64 -5.73
N PRO A 112 3.56 19.53 -6.30
CA PRO A 112 3.19 20.27 -7.52
C PRO A 112 2.93 19.34 -8.72
N ALA A 113 3.78 18.35 -8.95
CA ALA A 113 3.60 17.39 -10.05
C ALA A 113 2.34 16.53 -9.92
N THR A 114 1.90 16.23 -8.69
CA THR A 114 0.64 15.51 -8.45
C THR A 114 -0.54 16.42 -8.72
N ALA A 115 -0.46 17.68 -8.29
CA ALA A 115 -1.49 18.69 -8.54
C ALA A 115 -1.71 18.91 -10.04
N GLU A 116 -0.65 19.01 -10.85
CA GLU A 116 -0.74 19.12 -12.31
C GLU A 116 -1.48 17.94 -12.94
N ARG A 117 -1.24 16.72 -12.46
CA ARG A 117 -1.98 15.53 -12.94
C ARG A 117 -3.45 15.57 -12.55
N VAL A 118 -3.77 16.10 -11.35
CA VAL A 118 -5.15 16.27 -10.90
C VAL A 118 -5.85 17.34 -11.72
N GLU A 119 -5.21 18.47 -12.01
CA GLU A 119 -5.72 19.54 -12.86
C GLU A 119 -6.07 19.02 -14.26
N ALA A 120 -5.15 18.24 -14.84
CA ALA A 120 -5.37 17.60 -16.14
C ALA A 120 -6.51 16.58 -16.12
N PHE A 121 -6.65 15.80 -15.04
CA PHE A 121 -7.70 14.82 -14.83
C PHE A 121 -9.07 15.49 -14.64
N LEU A 122 -9.15 16.53 -13.83
CA LEU A 122 -10.39 17.28 -13.58
C LEU A 122 -10.76 18.23 -14.73
N SER A 123 -9.91 18.38 -15.76
CA SER A 123 -10.09 19.30 -16.88
C SER A 123 -10.24 20.77 -16.44
N ILE A 124 -9.45 21.19 -15.45
CA ILE A 124 -9.46 22.55 -14.87
C ILE A 124 -8.16 23.31 -15.16
N ALA A 125 -8.22 24.63 -15.04
CA ALA A 125 -7.03 25.48 -15.08
C ALA A 125 -6.10 25.20 -13.89
N PRO A 126 -4.80 25.59 -13.98
CA PRO A 126 -3.86 25.42 -12.87
C PRO A 126 -4.38 26.04 -11.58
N LEU A 127 -4.41 25.25 -10.50
CA LEU A 127 -4.90 25.68 -9.20
C LEU A 127 -4.01 26.78 -8.60
N ALA A 128 -4.64 27.85 -8.15
CA ALA A 128 -4.07 28.92 -7.34
C ALA A 128 -4.96 29.12 -6.11
N TRP A 129 -4.49 29.80 -5.07
CA TRP A 129 -5.30 30.05 -3.86
C TRP A 129 -6.66 30.68 -4.14
N ALA A 130 -6.72 31.58 -5.13
CA ALA A 130 -7.97 32.16 -5.59
C ALA A 130 -8.97 31.17 -6.17
N SER A 131 -8.49 30.05 -6.74
CA SER A 131 -9.34 29.00 -7.30
C SER A 131 -10.20 28.29 -6.25
N ALA A 132 -9.96 28.53 -4.95
CA ALA A 132 -10.83 28.00 -3.89
C ALA A 132 -12.28 28.54 -4.03
N ALA A 133 -12.47 29.71 -4.62
CA ALA A 133 -13.78 30.30 -4.84
C ALA A 133 -14.53 29.73 -6.06
N GLU A 134 -13.82 29.05 -6.96
CA GLU A 134 -14.34 28.55 -8.23
C GLU A 134 -14.54 27.01 -8.13
N PRO A 135 -15.75 26.52 -7.85
CA PRO A 135 -16.00 25.10 -7.75
C PRO A 135 -15.91 24.40 -9.12
N LEU A 136 -15.81 23.08 -9.11
CA LEU A 136 -16.00 22.28 -10.31
C LEU A 136 -17.36 22.57 -10.94
N SER A 137 -17.45 22.44 -12.26
CA SER A 137 -18.67 22.68 -13.01
C SER A 137 -18.97 21.51 -13.95
N SER A 138 -20.27 21.26 -14.18
CA SER A 138 -20.76 20.28 -15.15
C SER A 138 -20.36 20.59 -16.60
N VAL A 139 -19.92 21.82 -16.88
CA VAL A 139 -19.48 22.28 -18.20
C VAL A 139 -18.21 21.55 -18.65
N ASN A 140 -17.31 21.27 -17.73
CA ASN A 140 -16.03 20.59 -18.00
C ASN A 140 -16.07 19.14 -17.50
N PRO A 141 -16.34 18.15 -18.37
CA PRO A 141 -16.34 16.77 -17.96
C PRO A 141 -14.94 16.32 -17.52
N ILE A 142 -14.89 15.58 -16.42
CA ILE A 142 -13.64 15.00 -15.95
C ILE A 142 -13.20 13.84 -16.86
N LYS A 143 -11.91 13.64 -16.96
CA LYS A 143 -11.33 12.54 -17.73
C LYS A 143 -11.38 11.21 -16.96
N PRO A 144 -11.24 10.07 -17.65
CA PRO A 144 -11.04 8.79 -16.97
C PRO A 144 -9.86 8.84 -16.00
N TYR A 145 -10.06 8.30 -14.80
CA TYR A 145 -9.04 8.32 -13.77
C TYR A 145 -7.79 7.52 -14.20
N GLN A 146 -6.65 8.13 -14.04
CA GLN A 146 -5.33 7.50 -14.17
C GLN A 146 -4.62 7.53 -12.83
N HIS A 147 -3.67 6.61 -12.61
CA HIS A 147 -2.90 6.59 -11.36
C HIS A 147 -2.15 7.90 -11.13
N LEU A 148 -2.60 8.69 -10.16
CA LEU A 148 -2.02 10.00 -9.81
C LEU A 148 -0.68 9.88 -9.09
N MET A 149 -0.48 8.79 -8.34
CA MET A 149 0.78 8.49 -7.65
C MET A 149 1.11 7.01 -7.74
N GLN A 150 2.38 6.72 -7.94
CA GLN A 150 2.93 5.38 -7.80
C GLN A 150 3.62 5.26 -6.44
N ARG A 151 3.60 4.05 -5.87
CA ARG A 151 4.37 3.77 -4.66
C ARG A 151 5.85 3.92 -4.99
N VAL A 152 6.55 4.78 -4.24
CA VAL A 152 8.00 4.89 -4.33
C VAL A 152 8.60 3.57 -3.85
N ASP A 153 9.27 2.85 -4.73
CA ASP A 153 10.15 1.75 -4.34
C ASP A 153 11.44 2.38 -3.84
N MET A 154 11.59 2.44 -2.52
CA MET A 154 12.71 3.09 -1.84
C MET A 154 14.08 2.61 -2.34
N VAL A 155 14.19 1.33 -2.71
CA VAL A 155 15.46 0.74 -3.14
C VAL A 155 15.83 1.16 -4.56
N ARG A 156 14.85 1.20 -5.49
CA ARG A 156 15.12 1.50 -6.90
C ARG A 156 15.18 3.00 -7.23
N GLN A 157 14.47 3.83 -6.48
CA GLN A 157 14.37 5.26 -6.81
C GLN A 157 15.38 6.11 -6.04
N LEU A 158 15.82 5.69 -4.85
CA LEU A 158 16.95 6.35 -4.15
C LEU A 158 18.24 6.24 -4.97
N ASP A 159 18.50 5.09 -5.59
CA ASP A 159 19.66 4.89 -6.47
C ASP A 159 19.61 5.79 -7.72
N GLN A 160 18.41 6.20 -8.17
CA GLN A 160 18.24 7.14 -9.28
C GLN A 160 18.38 8.61 -8.86
N LEU A 161 18.07 8.94 -7.61
CA LEU A 161 18.15 10.31 -7.07
C LEU A 161 19.55 10.68 -6.57
N LEU A 162 20.40 9.69 -6.33
CA LEU A 162 21.80 9.86 -5.93
C LEU A 162 22.73 9.23 -6.99
N PRO A 163 22.86 9.86 -8.17
CA PRO A 163 23.63 9.29 -9.27
C PRO A 163 25.13 9.04 -8.94
N ASP A 164 25.65 9.71 -7.91
CA ASP A 164 27.03 9.52 -7.42
C ASP A 164 27.12 8.49 -6.29
N HIS A 165 25.99 7.99 -5.80
CA HIS A 165 25.97 6.84 -4.91
C HIS A 165 26.04 5.58 -5.78
N VAL A 166 27.26 5.28 -6.25
CA VAL A 166 27.56 3.91 -6.68
C VAL A 166 27.34 3.07 -5.41
N PRO A 167 26.29 2.22 -5.34
CA PRO A 167 26.17 1.31 -4.23
C PRO A 167 27.50 0.56 -4.20
N GLU A 168 28.23 0.63 -3.10
CA GLU A 168 29.40 -0.24 -2.93
C GLU A 168 28.94 -1.62 -3.35
N PRO A 169 29.64 -2.28 -4.30
CA PRO A 169 29.26 -3.61 -4.70
C PRO A 169 29.18 -4.38 -3.40
N LYS A 170 27.98 -4.77 -2.99
CA LYS A 170 27.80 -5.66 -1.86
C LYS A 170 28.63 -6.88 -2.22
N VAL A 171 29.84 -6.96 -1.67
CA VAL A 171 30.67 -8.16 -1.79
C VAL A 171 29.86 -9.23 -1.09
N ARG A 172 29.03 -9.91 -1.87
CA ARG A 172 28.30 -11.07 -1.40
C ARG A 172 29.35 -12.11 -1.14
N ALA A 173 29.55 -12.45 0.12
CA ALA A 173 30.27 -13.66 0.47
C ALA A 173 29.60 -14.86 -0.24
N PRO A 174 30.30 -15.94 -0.52
CA PRO A 174 29.68 -17.18 -0.98
C PRO A 174 28.52 -17.52 -0.04
N GLY A 175 27.24 -17.38 -0.53
CA GLY A 175 26.04 -17.46 0.31
C GLY A 175 25.18 -16.18 0.35
N GLY A 176 25.59 -15.06 -0.29
CA GLY A 176 24.72 -13.94 -0.62
C GLY A 176 24.62 -12.80 0.40
N GLU A 177 24.76 -13.05 1.70
CA GLU A 177 24.66 -12.02 2.74
C GLU A 177 25.99 -11.85 3.50
N ALA A 178 26.21 -10.66 4.05
CA ALA A 178 27.35 -10.44 4.94
C ALA A 178 27.24 -11.35 6.17
N ILE A 179 28.39 -11.84 6.64
CA ILE A 179 28.43 -12.63 7.86
C ILE A 179 27.84 -11.80 9.02
N ALA A 180 26.89 -12.40 9.75
CA ALA A 180 26.30 -11.78 10.92
C ALA A 180 27.34 -11.55 12.03
N PRO A 181 27.05 -10.72 13.03
CA PRO A 181 27.92 -10.52 14.18
C PRO A 181 28.32 -11.85 14.84
N GLU A 182 29.51 -11.89 15.41
CA GLU A 182 30.02 -13.07 16.13
C GLU A 182 29.05 -13.52 17.21
N VAL A 183 28.87 -14.85 17.32
CA VAL A 183 28.10 -15.49 18.37
C VAL A 183 29.02 -16.40 19.18
N THR A 184 28.77 -16.55 20.47
CA THR A 184 29.52 -17.43 21.34
C THR A 184 29.09 -18.90 21.16
N ILE A 185 29.93 -19.84 21.59
CA ILE A 185 29.54 -21.27 21.62
C ILE A 185 28.34 -21.51 22.53
N ASP A 186 28.19 -20.70 23.58
CA ASP A 186 27.07 -20.78 24.52
C ASP A 186 25.75 -20.33 23.84
N ASP A 187 25.80 -19.35 22.94
CA ASP A 187 24.65 -18.92 22.17
C ASP A 187 24.24 -19.99 21.15
N PHE A 188 25.21 -20.62 20.49
CA PHE A 188 24.97 -21.73 19.57
C PHE A 188 24.40 -22.96 20.30
N SER A 189 24.91 -23.28 21.49
CA SER A 189 24.45 -24.41 22.29
C SER A 189 23.01 -24.31 22.78
N LYS A 190 22.41 -23.11 22.72
CA LYS A 190 20.97 -22.91 22.99
C LYS A 190 20.08 -23.38 21.86
N MET A 191 20.62 -23.58 20.66
CA MET A 191 19.85 -24.04 19.49
C MET A 191 19.83 -25.55 19.42
N ASP A 192 18.64 -26.15 19.34
CA ASP A 192 18.45 -27.59 19.18
C ASP A 192 18.34 -27.93 17.67
N LEU A 193 19.46 -28.33 17.07
CA LEU A 193 19.52 -28.77 15.70
C LEU A 193 19.21 -30.26 15.61
N ARG A 194 18.18 -30.62 14.85
CA ARG A 194 17.77 -32.03 14.65
C ARG A 194 17.69 -32.40 13.19
N VAL A 195 17.97 -33.68 12.93
CA VAL A 195 17.64 -34.31 11.66
C VAL A 195 16.17 -34.68 11.70
N ALA A 196 15.41 -34.21 10.74
CA ALA A 196 13.98 -34.50 10.60
C ALA A 196 13.74 -35.26 9.29
N LYS A 197 12.83 -36.23 9.30
CA LYS A 197 12.35 -36.90 8.09
C LYS A 197 11.14 -36.17 7.54
N VAL A 198 11.15 -35.85 6.26
CA VAL A 198 9.99 -35.26 5.56
C VAL A 198 8.96 -36.36 5.30
N ILE A 199 7.86 -36.34 6.04
CA ILE A 199 6.75 -37.28 5.87
C ILE A 199 5.85 -36.84 4.72
N LYS A 200 5.59 -35.54 4.62
CA LYS A 200 4.79 -34.94 3.55
C LYS A 200 5.29 -33.56 3.24
N CYS A 201 5.28 -33.21 1.95
CA CYS A 201 5.55 -31.87 1.46
C CYS A 201 4.46 -31.44 0.47
N GLN A 202 3.95 -30.22 0.59
CA GLN A 202 2.92 -29.74 -0.32
C GLN A 202 3.02 -28.22 -0.56
N LYS A 203 2.52 -27.80 -1.71
CA LYS A 203 2.40 -26.36 -2.01
C LYS A 203 1.33 -25.73 -1.12
N VAL A 204 1.57 -24.49 -0.70
CA VAL A 204 0.61 -23.72 0.09
C VAL A 204 -0.31 -22.98 -0.85
N GLU A 205 -1.61 -23.25 -0.77
CA GLU A 205 -2.62 -22.55 -1.58
C GLU A 205 -2.59 -21.03 -1.29
N GLY A 206 -2.51 -20.24 -2.34
CA GLY A 206 -2.40 -18.77 -2.21
C GLY A 206 -0.99 -18.26 -1.87
N SER A 207 0.05 -19.11 -1.94
CA SER A 207 1.46 -18.71 -1.84
C SER A 207 2.26 -19.18 -3.05
N THR A 208 3.11 -18.31 -3.58
CA THR A 208 4.06 -18.64 -4.67
C THR A 208 5.46 -18.99 -4.14
N LYS A 209 5.70 -18.87 -2.84
CA LYS A 209 7.03 -19.03 -2.23
C LYS A 209 7.13 -20.15 -1.21
N LEU A 210 6.01 -20.53 -0.59
CA LEU A 210 6.02 -21.41 0.57
C LEU A 210 5.69 -22.84 0.19
N LEU A 211 6.47 -23.78 0.74
CA LEU A 211 6.12 -25.19 0.89
C LEU A 211 5.76 -25.46 2.35
N GLN A 212 4.76 -26.31 2.56
CA GLN A 212 4.35 -26.82 3.86
C GLN A 212 4.90 -28.22 4.07
N PHE A 213 5.56 -28.44 5.18
CA PHE A 213 6.20 -29.68 5.54
C PHE A 213 5.53 -30.30 6.76
N THR A 214 5.31 -31.60 6.71
CA THR A 214 5.03 -32.44 7.88
C THR A 214 6.30 -33.24 8.18
N LEU A 215 6.93 -32.93 9.32
CA LEU A 215 8.25 -33.47 9.70
C LEU A 215 8.15 -34.40 10.91
N ASP A 216 8.87 -35.49 10.84
CA ASP A 216 9.13 -36.35 11.98
C ASP A 216 10.55 -36.09 12.52
N VAL A 217 10.62 -35.66 13.77
CA VAL A 217 11.88 -35.37 14.50
C VAL A 217 12.17 -36.36 15.60
N GLY A 218 11.46 -37.50 15.61
CA GLY A 218 11.65 -38.56 16.61
C GLY A 218 10.98 -38.28 17.97
N GLU A 219 10.01 -37.35 18.04
CA GLU A 219 9.29 -37.03 19.28
C GLU A 219 7.97 -37.80 19.45
N GLY A 220 7.66 -38.75 18.57
CA GLY A 220 6.39 -39.47 18.58
C GLY A 220 5.21 -38.66 18.05
N LYS A 221 5.44 -37.42 17.58
CA LYS A 221 4.49 -36.55 16.90
C LYS A 221 5.16 -35.88 15.71
N THR A 222 4.36 -35.45 14.75
CA THR A 222 4.84 -34.67 13.60
C THR A 222 4.78 -33.19 13.90
N ARG A 223 5.66 -32.42 13.25
CA ARG A 223 5.68 -30.95 13.29
C ARG A 223 5.30 -30.39 11.95
N ASN A 224 4.54 -29.29 11.96
CA ASN A 224 4.20 -28.52 10.77
C ASN A 224 5.18 -27.36 10.63
N VAL A 225 5.87 -27.27 9.47
CA VAL A 225 6.85 -26.20 9.21
C VAL A 225 6.62 -25.62 7.82
N PHE A 226 6.74 -24.31 7.69
CA PHE A 226 6.70 -23.63 6.41
C PHE A 226 8.09 -23.12 6.03
N SER A 227 8.48 -23.33 4.76
CA SER A 227 9.76 -22.85 4.22
C SER A 227 9.58 -22.20 2.86
N GLY A 228 10.35 -21.14 2.59
CA GLY A 228 10.26 -20.32 1.39
C GLY A 228 11.04 -20.85 0.18
N ILE A 229 11.12 -22.16 0.00
CA ILE A 229 11.97 -22.84 -1.00
C ILE A 229 11.20 -23.38 -2.21
N GLN A 230 9.96 -22.95 -2.43
CA GLN A 230 9.13 -23.43 -3.56
C GLN A 230 9.74 -23.10 -4.94
N SER A 231 10.56 -22.05 -5.04
CA SER A 231 11.26 -21.69 -6.28
C SER A 231 12.34 -22.66 -6.69
N ALA A 232 12.96 -23.33 -5.70
CA ALA A 232 14.13 -24.20 -5.89
C ALA A 232 13.78 -25.70 -5.88
N TYR A 233 12.71 -26.09 -5.18
CA TYR A 233 12.37 -27.50 -4.97
C TYR A 233 10.92 -27.81 -5.29
N LYS A 234 10.68 -28.98 -5.86
CA LYS A 234 9.34 -29.56 -5.99
C LYS A 234 9.00 -30.39 -4.75
N PRO A 235 7.74 -30.41 -4.28
CA PRO A 235 7.33 -31.20 -3.13
C PRO A 235 7.72 -32.69 -3.22
N GLU A 236 7.57 -33.26 -4.41
CA GLU A 236 7.83 -34.68 -4.69
C GLU A 236 9.31 -35.06 -4.48
N ASP A 237 10.21 -34.09 -4.71
CA ASP A 237 11.66 -34.31 -4.56
C ASP A 237 12.12 -34.30 -3.10
N LEU A 238 11.28 -33.79 -2.20
CA LEU A 238 11.59 -33.59 -0.78
C LEU A 238 10.97 -34.66 0.13
N GLU A 239 9.88 -35.27 -0.28
CA GLU A 239 9.25 -36.34 0.52
C GLU A 239 10.20 -37.51 0.73
N GLY A 240 10.24 -38.02 1.96
CA GLY A 240 11.09 -39.10 2.39
C GLY A 240 12.56 -38.71 2.68
N ARG A 241 12.99 -37.49 2.32
CA ARG A 241 14.37 -37.03 2.60
C ARG A 241 14.57 -36.67 4.06
N LEU A 242 15.84 -36.69 4.47
CA LEU A 242 16.29 -36.17 5.75
C LEU A 242 16.75 -34.72 5.56
N ILE A 243 16.32 -33.84 6.47
CA ILE A 243 16.66 -32.44 6.49
C ILE A 243 17.11 -32.02 7.88
N ILE A 244 17.83 -30.91 7.98
CA ILE A 244 18.22 -30.30 9.26
C ILE A 244 17.22 -29.21 9.60
N MET A 245 16.77 -29.17 10.85
CA MET A 245 15.91 -28.09 11.35
C MET A 245 16.34 -27.61 12.73
N ILE A 246 16.00 -26.38 13.06
CA ILE A 246 16.03 -25.86 14.42
C ILE A 246 14.70 -26.22 15.08
N ALA A 247 14.76 -27.10 16.08
CA ALA A 247 13.58 -27.72 16.69
C ALA A 247 13.02 -26.91 17.87
N ASN A 248 13.83 -26.08 18.54
CA ASN A 248 13.43 -25.34 19.74
C ASN A 248 13.09 -23.86 19.47
N LEU A 249 12.84 -23.49 18.22
CA LEU A 249 12.25 -22.18 17.93
C LEU A 249 10.81 -22.11 18.42
N ALA A 250 10.44 -20.99 19.00
CA ALA A 250 9.07 -20.72 19.40
C ALA A 250 8.13 -20.82 18.18
N PRO A 251 6.96 -21.48 18.30
CA PRO A 251 6.01 -21.59 17.20
C PRO A 251 5.59 -20.22 16.68
N ARG A 252 5.66 -20.04 15.36
CA ARG A 252 5.32 -18.78 14.69
C ARG A 252 3.98 -18.89 13.99
N LYS A 253 3.03 -18.05 14.36
CA LYS A 253 1.75 -17.92 13.65
C LYS A 253 1.96 -17.17 12.34
N MET A 254 1.58 -17.80 11.24
CA MET A 254 1.66 -17.27 9.88
C MET A 254 0.25 -17.22 9.27
N ARG A 255 0.11 -16.58 8.12
CA ARG A 255 -1.17 -16.48 7.39
C ARG A 255 -1.78 -17.86 7.09
N PHE A 256 -0.95 -18.86 6.85
CA PHE A 256 -1.35 -20.20 6.38
C PHE A 256 -1.32 -21.28 7.47
N GLY A 257 -1.01 -20.91 8.71
CA GLY A 257 -0.92 -21.85 9.82
C GLY A 257 0.19 -21.50 10.81
N VAL A 258 0.50 -22.44 11.69
CA VAL A 258 1.58 -22.30 12.67
C VAL A 258 2.80 -23.09 12.19
N SER A 259 3.98 -22.44 12.16
CA SER A 259 5.27 -23.08 11.90
C SER A 259 5.95 -23.43 13.22
N GLU A 260 6.28 -24.71 13.41
CA GLU A 260 6.82 -25.28 14.68
C GLU A 260 8.32 -25.56 14.58
N GLY A 261 9.07 -24.68 13.95
CA GLY A 261 10.51 -24.75 13.75
C GLY A 261 10.94 -24.11 12.46
N MET A 262 12.22 -24.24 12.11
CA MET A 262 12.81 -23.70 10.89
C MET A 262 13.68 -24.74 10.20
N ILE A 263 13.43 -24.99 8.92
CA ILE A 263 14.28 -25.82 8.07
C ILE A 263 15.52 -25.01 7.66
N LEU A 264 16.69 -25.60 7.74
CA LEU A 264 17.93 -25.02 7.24
C LEU A 264 18.09 -25.43 5.77
N SER A 265 18.27 -24.44 4.91
CA SER A 265 18.60 -24.60 3.49
C SER A 265 19.82 -23.75 3.17
N ALA A 266 20.72 -24.27 2.36
CA ALA A 266 21.80 -23.51 1.78
C ALA A 266 21.33 -22.97 0.42
N SER A 267 21.57 -21.68 0.14
CA SER A 267 21.36 -21.10 -1.17
C SER A 267 22.68 -20.53 -1.70
N ASP A 268 22.82 -20.54 -3.02
CA ASP A 268 23.94 -19.85 -3.67
C ASP A 268 23.74 -18.33 -3.72
N ALA A 269 24.74 -17.60 -4.22
CA ALA A 269 24.72 -16.14 -4.31
C ALA A 269 23.57 -15.58 -5.17
N ASP A 270 23.00 -16.41 -6.05
CA ASP A 270 21.88 -16.04 -6.95
C ASP A 270 20.50 -16.41 -6.40
N ASP A 271 20.44 -16.88 -5.14
CA ASP A 271 19.21 -17.35 -4.46
C ASP A 271 18.50 -18.49 -5.25
N LYS A 272 19.28 -19.21 -6.02
CA LYS A 272 18.88 -20.41 -6.77
C LYS A 272 19.42 -21.62 -6.03
N GLY A 273 18.78 -21.95 -4.92
CA GLY A 273 19.18 -23.10 -4.10
C GLY A 273 19.02 -24.44 -4.77
#